data_b282ebef4e9be41d74259360e776baf4
#
_entry.id   b282ebef4e9be41d74259360e776baf4
#
_cell.length_a   1.000
_cell.length_b   1.000
_cell.length_c   1.000
_cell.angle_alpha   90.00
_cell.angle_beta   90.00
_cell.angle_gamma   90.00
#
_symmetry.space_group_name_H-M   'P 1'
#
loop_
_entity.id
_entity.type
_entity.pdbx_description
1 polymer ?
#
loop_
_entity_poly.entity_id
_entity_poly.type
_entity_poly.pdbx_seq_one_letter_code
_entity_poly.pdbx_strand_id
1 'polypeptide(L)'
;IGWLELVACNYRADYDLSSHAKMSKEKFEVMDNDEKVLPHVFEISMGIDRSLYTILEHSLKKDQEHERMVLSLKPYLSPIHVGILSLVKKDGLKEKTDEIFLNIKRKYDAFLDHSGAIGRRYRRLDEVGSPFAITVDHQTLEDNTVTIRKRDSMEQSRVKISEIDSILLKSVAFP
;
A
#
# COMPACT_ATOMS: atom_id res chain seq x y z
N ILE A 1 20.76 -1.15 13.90
CA ILE A 1 21.13 -2.21 12.95
C ILE A 1 22.15 -1.59 12.00
N GLY A 2 23.30 -2.26 11.76
CA GLY A 2 24.31 -1.80 10.81
C GLY A 2 23.90 -2.02 9.36
N TRP A 3 24.91 -2.06 8.47
CA TRP A 3 24.68 -2.36 7.06
C TRP A 3 24.07 -3.75 6.87
N LEU A 4 22.98 -3.84 6.12
CA LEU A 4 22.27 -5.06 5.81
C LEU A 4 22.16 -5.21 4.31
N GLU A 5 22.61 -6.36 3.77
CA GLU A 5 22.40 -6.69 2.37
C GLU A 5 20.89 -6.83 2.09
N LEU A 6 20.37 -6.05 1.15
CA LEU A 6 18.99 -6.09 0.72
C LEU A 6 18.80 -6.88 -0.57
N VAL A 7 19.70 -6.65 -1.53
CA VAL A 7 19.66 -7.28 -2.85
C VAL A 7 21.05 -7.76 -3.19
N ALA A 8 21.17 -9.00 -3.67
CA ALA A 8 22.39 -9.53 -4.29
C ALA A 8 22.22 -9.65 -5.81
N CYS A 9 23.22 -9.20 -6.54
CA CYS A 9 23.27 -9.30 -7.99
C CYS A 9 24.51 -10.13 -8.36
N ASN A 10 24.32 -11.36 -8.81
CA ASN A 10 25.39 -12.33 -9.03
C ASN A 10 25.46 -12.73 -10.50
N TYR A 11 26.61 -12.54 -11.12
CA TYR A 11 26.91 -13.16 -12.40
C TYR A 11 27.52 -14.54 -12.15
N ARG A 12 26.79 -15.60 -12.48
CA ARG A 12 27.08 -16.98 -12.14
C ARG A 12 27.69 -17.75 -13.32
N ALA A 13 27.90 -17.09 -14.45
CA ALA A 13 28.34 -17.72 -15.70
C ALA A 13 27.49 -18.96 -16.04
N ASP A 14 28.12 -20.05 -16.45
CA ASP A 14 27.47 -21.33 -16.76
C ASP A 14 27.42 -22.31 -15.57
N TYR A 15 27.90 -21.90 -14.39
CA TYR A 15 28.08 -22.79 -13.24
C TYR A 15 26.81 -23.55 -12.87
N ASP A 16 25.66 -22.86 -12.78
CA ASP A 16 24.41 -23.48 -12.39
C ASP A 16 23.90 -24.44 -13.44
N LEU A 17 23.86 -24.01 -14.71
CA LEU A 17 23.36 -24.85 -15.80
C LEU A 17 24.25 -26.05 -16.08
N SER A 18 25.58 -25.88 -16.01
CA SER A 18 26.55 -26.98 -16.09
C SER A 18 26.33 -27.99 -14.96
N SER A 19 26.13 -27.52 -13.73
CA SER A 19 25.88 -28.38 -12.56
C SER A 19 24.55 -29.12 -12.68
N HIS A 20 23.48 -28.44 -13.09
CA HIS A 20 22.18 -29.03 -13.32
C HIS A 20 22.19 -30.06 -14.46
N ALA A 21 22.85 -29.74 -15.59
CA ALA A 21 22.99 -30.68 -16.71
C ALA A 21 23.69 -31.97 -16.29
N LYS A 22 24.74 -31.84 -15.50
CA LYS A 22 25.51 -33.01 -15.00
C LYS A 22 24.68 -33.90 -14.08
N MET A 23 23.83 -33.30 -13.23
CA MET A 23 23.02 -34.05 -12.25
C MET A 23 21.74 -34.63 -12.86
N SER A 24 21.01 -33.86 -13.66
CA SER A 24 19.75 -34.29 -14.29
C SER A 24 19.95 -35.12 -15.55
N LYS A 25 21.14 -35.02 -16.20
CA LYS A 25 21.44 -35.54 -17.53
C LYS A 25 20.61 -34.88 -18.66
N GLU A 26 19.96 -33.77 -18.37
CA GLU A 26 19.25 -32.96 -19.34
C GLU A 26 20.18 -31.93 -19.99
N LYS A 27 19.86 -31.51 -21.22
CA LYS A 27 20.64 -30.50 -21.98
C LYS A 27 19.99 -29.14 -21.78
N PHE A 28 20.79 -28.16 -21.35
CA PHE A 28 20.39 -26.77 -21.20
C PHE A 28 20.95 -25.84 -22.27
N GLU A 29 21.55 -26.43 -23.34
CA GLU A 29 22.04 -25.68 -24.50
C GLU A 29 20.87 -25.07 -25.28
N VAL A 30 21.06 -23.85 -25.76
CA VAL A 30 20.13 -23.15 -26.64
C VAL A 30 20.82 -22.82 -27.95
N MET A 31 20.06 -22.55 -29.01
CA MET A 31 20.61 -22.07 -30.28
C MET A 31 20.70 -20.54 -30.23
N ASP A 32 21.88 -20.03 -30.46
CA ASP A 32 22.16 -18.60 -30.65
C ASP A 32 22.94 -18.41 -31.95
N ASN A 33 22.32 -17.72 -32.94
CA ASN A 33 22.91 -17.50 -34.25
C ASN A 33 23.50 -18.80 -34.90
N ASP A 34 22.70 -19.87 -34.91
CA ASP A 34 23.05 -21.21 -35.43
C ASP A 34 24.15 -21.96 -34.66
N GLU A 35 24.60 -21.43 -33.54
CA GLU A 35 25.54 -22.12 -32.65
C GLU A 35 24.81 -22.59 -31.37
N LYS A 36 25.25 -23.77 -30.88
CA LYS A 36 24.79 -24.27 -29.57
C LYS A 36 25.61 -23.62 -28.47
N VAL A 37 24.94 -22.90 -27.59
CA VAL A 37 25.57 -22.25 -26.43
C VAL A 37 24.92 -22.70 -25.15
N LEU A 38 25.70 -22.86 -24.08
CA LEU A 38 25.18 -22.98 -22.73
C LEU A 38 25.01 -21.59 -22.16
N PRO A 39 23.76 -21.14 -21.86
CA PRO A 39 23.53 -19.80 -21.39
C PRO A 39 24.21 -19.51 -20.04
N HIS A 40 24.56 -18.26 -19.83
CA HIS A 40 25.04 -17.79 -18.55
C HIS A 40 23.82 -17.30 -17.67
N VAL A 41 23.96 -17.50 -16.39
CA VAL A 41 22.91 -17.06 -15.41
C VAL A 41 23.35 -15.74 -14.77
N PHE A 42 22.48 -14.75 -14.81
CA PHE A 42 22.55 -13.58 -13.98
C PHE A 42 21.41 -13.65 -12.95
N GLU A 43 21.78 -13.73 -11.68
CA GLU A 43 20.85 -13.90 -10.56
C GLU A 43 20.65 -12.57 -9.85
N ILE A 44 19.38 -12.21 -9.63
CA ILE A 44 19.00 -11.15 -8.70
C ILE A 44 18.22 -11.81 -7.59
N SER A 45 18.71 -11.72 -6.36
CA SER A 45 18.04 -12.28 -5.17
C SER A 45 17.77 -11.19 -4.14
N MET A 46 16.57 -11.25 -3.53
CA MET A 46 16.12 -10.29 -2.54
C MET A 46 15.29 -10.99 -1.47
N GLY A 47 15.64 -10.75 -0.19
CA GLY A 47 14.88 -11.29 0.94
C GLY A 47 13.60 -10.50 1.20
N ILE A 48 12.45 -11.17 1.23
CA ILE A 48 11.13 -10.54 1.49
C ILE A 48 11.11 -9.86 2.85
N ASP A 49 11.55 -10.54 3.90
CA ASP A 49 11.52 -10.00 5.28
C ASP A 49 12.44 -8.78 5.42
N ARG A 50 13.62 -8.80 4.78
CA ARG A 50 14.53 -7.66 4.77
C ARG A 50 13.93 -6.47 4.02
N SER A 51 13.26 -6.73 2.91
CA SER A 51 12.57 -5.70 2.12
C SER A 51 11.44 -5.07 2.93
N LEU A 52 10.60 -5.90 3.58
CA LEU A 52 9.52 -5.43 4.44
C LEU A 52 10.05 -4.57 5.59
N TYR A 53 11.06 -5.06 6.30
CA TYR A 53 11.69 -4.32 7.39
C TYR A 53 12.21 -2.96 6.92
N THR A 54 12.91 -2.92 5.79
CA THR A 54 13.46 -1.69 5.22
C THR A 54 12.35 -0.70 4.85
N ILE A 55 11.27 -1.17 4.22
CA ILE A 55 10.12 -0.33 3.87
C ILE A 55 9.50 0.27 5.15
N LEU A 56 9.28 -0.53 6.18
CA LEU A 56 8.69 -0.06 7.44
C LEU A 56 9.59 0.95 8.14
N GLU A 57 10.90 0.67 8.26
CA GLU A 57 11.86 1.57 8.91
C GLU A 57 11.92 2.94 8.21
N HIS A 58 12.03 2.95 6.88
CA HIS A 58 12.09 4.19 6.11
C HIS A 58 10.77 4.96 6.05
N SER A 59 9.64 4.27 6.22
CA SER A 59 8.32 4.88 6.16
C SER A 59 7.79 5.36 7.50
N LEU A 60 8.29 4.82 8.62
CA LEU A 60 7.84 5.22 9.96
C LEU A 60 8.45 6.57 10.33
N LYS A 61 7.58 7.55 10.58
CA LYS A 61 7.97 8.92 10.92
C LYS A 61 7.30 9.39 12.20
N LYS A 62 8.03 10.10 13.02
CA LYS A 62 7.49 10.85 14.15
C LYS A 62 7.30 12.30 13.71
N ASP A 63 6.04 12.69 13.53
CA ASP A 63 5.65 14.08 13.28
C ASP A 63 5.59 14.80 14.63
N GLN A 64 6.64 15.57 14.94
CA GLN A 64 6.77 16.25 16.24
C GLN A 64 5.84 17.45 16.35
N GLU A 65 5.54 18.13 15.24
CA GLU A 65 4.67 19.30 15.21
C GLU A 65 3.22 18.95 15.60
N HIS A 66 2.74 17.78 15.14
CA HIS A 66 1.38 17.32 15.38
C HIS A 66 1.31 16.16 16.39
N GLU A 67 2.41 15.86 17.07
CA GLU A 67 2.53 14.79 18.08
C GLU A 67 1.92 13.46 17.65
N ARG A 68 2.26 13.00 16.43
CA ARG A 68 1.73 11.75 15.87
C ARG A 68 2.82 10.86 15.29
N MET A 69 2.55 9.56 15.29
CA MET A 69 3.30 8.58 14.49
C MET A 69 2.61 8.38 13.15
N VAL A 70 3.38 8.35 12.09
CA VAL A 70 2.87 8.18 10.72
C VAL A 70 3.67 7.12 10.00
N LEU A 71 3.00 6.10 9.49
CA LEU A 71 3.60 5.15 8.56
C LEU A 71 3.41 5.69 7.13
N SER A 72 4.38 6.48 6.65
CA SER A 72 4.31 7.21 5.38
C SER A 72 4.64 6.32 4.18
N LEU A 73 3.90 5.22 4.03
CA LEU A 73 3.99 4.32 2.88
C LEU A 73 3.53 5.03 1.60
N LYS A 74 4.10 4.63 0.46
CA LYS A 74 3.51 4.98 -0.84
C LYS A 74 2.08 4.43 -0.90
N PRO A 75 1.10 5.15 -1.45
CA PRO A 75 -0.30 4.74 -1.42
C PRO A 75 -0.55 3.32 -1.95
N TYR A 76 0.14 2.91 -3.01
CA TYR A 76 0.04 1.57 -3.59
C TYR A 76 0.70 0.44 -2.76
N LEU A 77 1.50 0.79 -1.74
CA LEU A 77 2.07 -0.16 -0.77
C LEU A 77 1.28 -0.21 0.53
N SER A 78 0.28 0.64 0.69
CA SER A 78 -0.50 0.70 1.92
C SER A 78 -1.42 -0.52 2.04
N PRO A 79 -1.45 -1.21 3.19
CA PRO A 79 -2.37 -2.33 3.42
C PRO A 79 -3.83 -1.88 3.54
N ILE A 80 -4.05 -0.58 3.79
CA ILE A 80 -5.37 0.05 3.84
C ILE A 80 -5.31 1.32 3.01
N HIS A 81 -5.99 1.33 1.88
CA HIS A 81 -5.99 2.49 0.98
C HIS A 81 -6.81 3.66 1.55
N VAL A 82 -7.87 3.36 2.30
CA VAL A 82 -8.77 4.39 2.83
C VAL A 82 -9.49 3.95 4.09
N GLY A 83 -9.52 4.82 5.09
CA GLY A 83 -10.37 4.67 6.27
C GLY A 83 -11.71 5.38 6.07
N ILE A 84 -12.82 4.74 6.45
CA ILE A 84 -14.17 5.32 6.39
C ILE A 84 -14.66 5.52 7.82
N LEU A 85 -15.01 6.75 8.15
CA LEU A 85 -15.31 7.20 9.51
C LEU A 85 -16.66 7.91 9.53
N SER A 86 -17.53 7.55 10.49
CA SER A 86 -18.72 8.37 10.78
C SER A 86 -18.38 9.43 11.80
N LEU A 87 -18.79 10.67 11.62
CA LEU A 87 -18.56 11.72 12.62
C LEU A 87 -19.20 11.34 13.96
N VAL A 88 -20.46 10.92 13.93
CA VAL A 88 -21.21 10.38 15.08
C VAL A 88 -21.94 9.09 14.68
N LYS A 89 -22.40 8.30 15.69
CA LYS A 89 -23.09 7.02 15.46
C LYS A 89 -24.62 7.13 15.42
N LYS A 90 -25.15 8.33 15.28
CA LYS A 90 -26.59 8.63 15.37
C LYS A 90 -27.08 9.21 14.04
N ASP A 91 -28.38 9.40 13.96
CA ASP A 91 -29.06 10.19 12.93
C ASP A 91 -28.87 9.67 11.49
N GLY A 92 -28.80 8.34 11.29
CA GLY A 92 -28.63 7.73 9.97
C GLY A 92 -27.19 7.79 9.42
N LEU A 93 -26.26 8.43 10.14
CA LEU A 93 -24.87 8.55 9.69
C LEU A 93 -24.12 7.21 9.69
N LYS A 94 -24.44 6.33 10.64
CA LYS A 94 -23.83 5.01 10.69
C LYS A 94 -24.20 4.21 9.45
N GLU A 95 -25.47 4.14 9.11
CA GLU A 95 -26.01 3.43 7.96
C GLU A 95 -25.43 3.97 6.64
N LYS A 96 -25.36 5.30 6.52
CA LYS A 96 -24.75 5.95 5.34
C LYS A 96 -23.25 5.66 5.25
N THR A 97 -22.55 5.62 6.38
CA THR A 97 -21.12 5.27 6.43
C THR A 97 -20.90 3.82 6.01
N ASP A 98 -21.73 2.90 6.49
CA ASP A 98 -21.69 1.48 6.15
C ASP A 98 -21.96 1.26 4.64
N GLU A 99 -22.91 1.99 4.05
CA GLU A 99 -23.21 1.98 2.61
C GLU A 99 -21.98 2.41 1.80
N ILE A 100 -21.38 3.55 2.16
CA ILE A 100 -20.19 4.08 1.47
C ILE A 100 -19.02 3.09 1.60
N PHE A 101 -18.79 2.55 2.79
CA PHE A 101 -17.77 1.56 3.04
C PHE A 101 -17.93 0.32 2.15
N LEU A 102 -19.12 -0.26 2.09
CA LEU A 102 -19.39 -1.45 1.27
C LEU A 102 -19.15 -1.20 -0.23
N ASN A 103 -19.47 -0.01 -0.71
CA ASN A 103 -19.21 0.36 -2.10
C ASN A 103 -17.71 0.50 -2.39
N ILE A 104 -16.96 1.16 -1.50
CA ILE A 104 -15.52 1.38 -1.66
C ILE A 104 -14.75 0.06 -1.51
N LYS A 105 -15.11 -0.79 -0.54
CA LYS A 105 -14.45 -2.07 -0.27
C LYS A 105 -14.48 -3.06 -1.44
N ARG A 106 -15.37 -2.87 -2.40
CA ARG A 106 -15.41 -3.71 -3.62
C ARG A 106 -14.20 -3.52 -4.53
N LYS A 107 -13.51 -2.37 -4.42
CA LYS A 107 -12.41 -1.98 -5.31
C LYS A 107 -11.10 -1.68 -4.59
N TYR A 108 -11.18 -1.32 -3.31
CA TYR A 108 -10.06 -0.85 -2.51
C TYR A 108 -10.00 -1.54 -1.16
N ASP A 109 -8.80 -1.69 -0.61
CA ASP A 109 -8.63 -2.10 0.78
C ASP A 109 -9.08 -0.97 1.70
N ALA A 110 -10.28 -1.11 2.25
CA ALA A 110 -10.92 -0.09 3.07
C ALA A 110 -11.10 -0.57 4.51
N PHE A 111 -10.97 0.34 5.46
CA PHE A 111 -11.15 0.10 6.88
C PHE A 111 -12.29 0.97 7.43
N LEU A 112 -13.22 0.36 8.13
CA LEU A 112 -14.35 1.03 8.77
C LEU A 112 -14.10 1.19 10.26
N ASP A 113 -14.17 2.42 10.79
CA ASP A 113 -14.00 2.67 12.20
C ASP A 113 -15.08 3.60 12.78
N HIS A 114 -15.81 3.07 13.74
CA HIS A 114 -16.84 3.79 14.49
C HIS A 114 -16.44 4.04 15.95
N SER A 115 -15.23 3.68 16.40
CA SER A 115 -14.87 3.63 17.81
C SER A 115 -14.05 4.82 18.31
N GLY A 116 -14.59 5.51 19.33
CA GLY A 116 -13.90 6.61 19.98
C GLY A 116 -13.98 7.96 19.25
N ALA A 117 -13.24 8.96 19.72
CA ALA A 117 -13.21 10.29 19.14
C ALA A 117 -12.58 10.29 17.73
N ILE A 118 -13.08 11.14 16.84
CA ILE A 118 -12.65 11.25 15.44
C ILE A 118 -11.14 11.47 15.31
N GLY A 119 -10.55 12.30 16.15
CA GLY A 119 -9.11 12.55 16.15
C GLY A 119 -8.26 11.30 16.42
N ARG A 120 -8.71 10.42 17.34
CA ARG A 120 -8.03 9.14 17.59
C ARG A 120 -8.15 8.18 16.42
N ARG A 121 -9.27 8.21 15.70
CA ARG A 121 -9.49 7.38 14.49
C ARG A 121 -8.54 7.82 13.36
N TYR A 122 -8.37 9.12 13.16
CA TYR A 122 -7.37 9.62 12.22
C TYR A 122 -5.96 9.17 12.59
N ARG A 123 -5.57 9.25 13.87
CA ARG A 123 -4.25 8.78 14.33
C ARG A 123 -4.03 7.30 14.05
N ARG A 124 -5.01 6.44 14.32
CA ARG A 124 -4.91 5.01 13.97
C ARG A 124 -4.71 4.78 12.48
N LEU A 125 -5.38 5.54 11.63
CA LEU A 125 -5.18 5.46 10.17
C LEU A 125 -3.80 5.96 9.76
N ASP A 126 -3.30 7.02 10.37
CA ASP A 126 -1.94 7.53 10.14
C ASP A 126 -0.89 6.47 10.56
N GLU A 127 -1.10 5.80 11.70
CA GLU A 127 -0.20 4.75 12.24
C GLU A 127 -0.16 3.48 11.39
N VAL A 128 -1.28 3.07 10.79
CA VAL A 128 -1.32 1.90 9.88
C VAL A 128 -0.97 2.26 8.43
N GLY A 129 -0.71 3.53 8.16
CA GLY A 129 -0.25 4.00 6.86
C GLY A 129 -1.33 4.22 5.82
N SER A 130 -2.61 4.36 6.22
CA SER A 130 -3.69 4.67 5.27
C SER A 130 -3.50 6.05 4.65
N PRO A 131 -3.39 6.19 3.32
CA PRO A 131 -3.14 7.49 2.69
C PRO A 131 -4.33 8.43 2.74
N PHE A 132 -5.55 7.88 2.89
CA PHE A 132 -6.78 8.67 2.91
C PHE A 132 -7.69 8.28 4.07
N ALA A 133 -8.41 9.26 4.59
CA ALA A 133 -9.53 9.07 5.49
C ALA A 133 -10.75 9.84 4.98
N ILE A 134 -11.89 9.17 4.91
CA ILE A 134 -13.17 9.76 4.51
C ILE A 134 -14.04 9.88 5.76
N THR A 135 -14.55 11.06 6.01
CA THR A 135 -15.49 11.32 7.12
C THR A 135 -16.87 11.63 6.57
N VAL A 136 -17.83 10.86 7.06
CA VAL A 136 -19.26 11.01 6.80
C VAL A 136 -19.88 11.81 7.95
N ASP A 137 -20.54 12.91 7.64
CA ASP A 137 -21.13 13.84 8.59
C ASP A 137 -22.58 14.21 8.20
N HIS A 138 -23.22 15.10 8.95
CA HIS A 138 -24.61 15.47 8.69
C HIS A 138 -24.81 16.07 7.30
N GLN A 139 -23.87 16.87 6.80
CA GLN A 139 -23.94 17.44 5.47
C GLN A 139 -23.93 16.36 4.37
N THR A 140 -23.29 15.20 4.65
CA THR A 140 -23.30 14.05 3.72
C THR A 140 -24.72 13.55 3.44
N LEU A 141 -25.61 13.62 4.42
CA LEU A 141 -27.02 13.20 4.26
C LEU A 141 -27.82 14.18 3.39
N GLU A 142 -27.43 15.44 3.36
CA GLU A 142 -28.12 16.51 2.64
C GLU A 142 -27.69 16.58 1.18
N ASP A 143 -26.37 16.54 0.92
CA ASP A 143 -25.79 16.86 -0.40
C ASP A 143 -24.95 15.74 -1.03
N ASN A 144 -24.87 14.56 -0.41
CA ASN A 144 -24.04 13.44 -0.86
C ASN A 144 -22.57 13.79 -1.05
N THR A 145 -22.03 14.66 -0.22
CA THR A 145 -20.58 14.96 -0.17
C THR A 145 -19.95 14.38 1.10
N VAL A 146 -18.67 14.18 1.09
CA VAL A 146 -17.88 13.70 2.23
C VAL A 146 -16.62 14.53 2.40
N THR A 147 -16.05 14.54 3.60
CA THR A 147 -14.71 15.10 3.81
C THR A 147 -13.66 14.04 3.57
N ILE A 148 -12.75 14.27 2.64
CA ILE A 148 -11.55 13.45 2.44
C ILE A 148 -10.34 14.15 3.06
N ARG A 149 -9.56 13.40 3.86
CA ARG A 149 -8.32 13.85 4.48
C ARG A 149 -7.14 13.07 3.91
N LYS A 150 -6.09 13.76 3.53
CA LYS A 150 -4.81 13.17 3.15
C LYS A 150 -3.95 12.94 4.42
N ARG A 151 -3.33 11.78 4.54
CA ARG A 151 -2.45 11.42 5.68
C ARG A 151 -1.27 12.38 5.83
N ASP A 152 -0.53 12.61 4.75
CA ASP A 152 0.77 13.28 4.81
C ASP A 152 0.64 14.79 5.04
N SER A 153 -0.27 15.47 4.34
CA SER A 153 -0.49 16.92 4.49
C SER A 153 -1.55 17.27 5.54
N MET A 154 -2.34 16.31 6.02
CA MET A 154 -3.54 16.51 6.84
C MET A 154 -4.60 17.42 6.21
N GLU A 155 -4.39 17.82 4.96
CA GLU A 155 -5.33 18.62 4.20
C GLU A 155 -6.67 17.90 4.09
N GLN A 156 -7.73 18.64 4.35
CA GLN A 156 -9.10 18.16 4.24
C GLN A 156 -9.84 18.92 3.13
N SER A 157 -10.55 18.20 2.30
CA SER A 157 -11.37 18.77 1.24
C SER A 157 -12.73 18.11 1.17
N ARG A 158 -13.74 18.88 0.78
CA ARG A 158 -15.10 18.37 0.56
C ARG A 158 -15.22 17.89 -0.87
N VAL A 159 -15.69 16.66 -1.07
CA VAL A 159 -15.82 16.04 -2.39
C VAL A 159 -17.15 15.28 -2.49
N LYS A 160 -17.68 15.12 -3.69
CA LYS A 160 -18.86 14.29 -3.91
C LYS A 160 -18.51 12.81 -3.74
N ILE A 161 -19.44 12.01 -3.24
CA ILE A 161 -19.27 10.55 -3.11
C ILE A 161 -18.91 9.92 -4.46
N SER A 162 -19.47 10.43 -5.56
CA SER A 162 -19.17 9.96 -6.92
C SER A 162 -17.72 10.22 -7.39
N GLU A 163 -17.01 11.14 -6.77
CA GLU A 163 -15.63 11.51 -7.13
C GLU A 163 -14.57 10.68 -6.39
N ILE A 164 -14.96 9.99 -5.32
CA ILE A 164 -14.05 9.20 -4.48
C ILE A 164 -13.26 8.19 -5.31
N ASP A 165 -13.93 7.44 -6.17
CA ASP A 165 -13.29 6.41 -7.01
C ASP A 165 -12.15 7.00 -7.87
N SER A 166 -12.38 8.14 -8.50
CA SER A 166 -11.37 8.80 -9.33
C SER A 166 -10.18 9.35 -8.54
N ILE A 167 -10.41 9.79 -7.30
CA ILE A 167 -9.37 10.29 -6.40
C ILE A 167 -8.49 9.14 -5.92
N LEU A 168 -9.11 8.05 -5.46
CA LEU A 168 -8.39 6.88 -4.96
C LEU A 168 -7.61 6.20 -6.10
N LEU A 169 -8.23 5.99 -7.25
CA LEU A 169 -7.59 5.33 -8.39
C LEU A 169 -6.29 6.02 -8.81
N LYS A 170 -6.29 7.36 -8.90
CA LYS A 170 -5.09 8.15 -9.26
C LYS A 170 -3.94 7.99 -8.28
N SER A 171 -4.25 7.69 -7.02
CA SER A 171 -3.25 7.69 -5.94
C SER A 171 -2.74 6.29 -5.60
N VAL A 172 -3.60 5.26 -5.70
CA VAL A 172 -3.26 3.88 -5.30
C VAL A 172 -2.86 2.99 -6.47
N ALA A 173 -3.04 3.45 -7.71
CA ALA A 173 -2.55 2.73 -8.87
C ALA A 173 -1.02 2.57 -8.79
N PHE A 174 -0.54 1.36 -9.10
CA PHE A 174 0.89 1.12 -9.26
C PHE A 174 1.38 1.91 -10.48
N PRO A 175 2.54 2.61 -10.38
CA PRO A 175 3.08 3.42 -11.48
C PRO A 175 3.48 2.61 -12.70
#